data_f0372e4695c566c77561c6896aa0f7d4
#
_entry.id   f0372e4695c566c77561c6896aa0f7d4
#
_cell.length_a   1.000
_cell.length_b   1.000
_cell.length_c   1.000
_cell.angle_alpha   90.00
_cell.angle_beta   90.00
_cell.angle_gamma   90.00
#
_symmetry.space_group_name_H-M   'P 1'
#
loop_
_entity.id
_entity.type
_entity.pdbx_description
1 polymer ?
#
loop_
_entity_poly.entity_id
_entity_poly.type
_entity_poly.pdbx_seq_one_letter_code
_entity_poly.pdbx_strand_id
1 'polypeptide(L)'
;MLLAVASVLAAGIALAMLFASQPPANDSAEAGFAHDMIVHHGQAVQIAEIVRDRTQSDDVRLLAADISLTQQGQVGIMQGWLQVWGLPITGSEPAMAWMGHPTDGLMPGMATPDEITRLSQLPPERADVLFLRLMIAHHEAAIPMARAVLKRTDEPEVRELANSIVESQKAEKKNMEAMVDEKVGDSAEVPLEPTNGSGTKGTATLSKADGDGGVKVTLKVSRLPSSGTMYLAHIHPGTCTEEEAGGGEHGHSYHEHGASEEIEYPLSPVYADNKGDGTSTTVVHKVTFEGLLSGEPKHVNVHKPGSGERPPVTCANLNEAR
;
A
#
# COMPACT_ATOMS: atom_id res chain seq x y z
N MET A 1 34.76 -59.30 14.35
CA MET A 1 33.74 -58.49 15.04
C MET A 1 33.88 -56.98 14.83
N LEU A 2 35.05 -56.40 14.97
CA LEU A 2 35.29 -54.96 14.78
C LEU A 2 34.95 -54.44 13.36
N LEU A 3 35.29 -55.20 12.30
CA LEU A 3 34.98 -54.83 10.91
C LEU A 3 33.48 -54.81 10.60
N ALA A 4 32.70 -55.75 11.18
CA ALA A 4 31.27 -55.80 11.00
C ALA A 4 30.55 -54.60 11.69
N VAL A 5 31.03 -54.19 12.87
CA VAL A 5 30.50 -53.02 13.59
C VAL A 5 30.80 -51.73 12.82
N ALA A 6 32.02 -51.59 12.27
CA ALA A 6 32.38 -50.44 11.46
C ALA A 6 31.53 -50.33 10.16
N SER A 7 31.23 -51.46 9.54
CA SER A 7 30.37 -51.48 8.32
C SER A 7 28.90 -51.11 8.62
N VAL A 8 28.36 -51.56 9.76
CA VAL A 8 26.99 -51.21 10.18
C VAL A 8 26.90 -49.72 10.55
N LEU A 9 27.91 -49.19 11.25
CA LEU A 9 28.00 -47.75 11.54
C LEU A 9 28.11 -46.89 10.28
N ALA A 10 28.96 -47.26 9.33
CA ALA A 10 29.11 -46.56 8.06
C ALA A 10 27.80 -46.61 7.22
N ALA A 11 27.13 -47.79 7.19
CA ALA A 11 25.85 -47.91 6.52
C ALA A 11 24.76 -47.11 7.22
N GLY A 12 24.73 -47.04 8.53
CA GLY A 12 23.83 -46.22 9.32
C GLY A 12 24.03 -44.71 9.10
N ILE A 13 25.29 -44.23 9.03
CA ILE A 13 25.63 -42.85 8.71
C ILE A 13 25.27 -42.52 7.29
N ALA A 14 25.59 -43.42 6.31
CA ALA A 14 25.22 -43.22 4.92
C ALA A 14 23.70 -43.15 4.73
N LEU A 15 22.95 -44.03 5.44
CA LEU A 15 21.48 -44.00 5.41
C LEU A 15 20.92 -42.73 6.07
N ALA A 16 21.50 -42.28 7.18
CA ALA A 16 21.11 -41.01 7.82
C ALA A 16 21.38 -39.78 6.91
N MET A 17 22.48 -39.79 6.14
CA MET A 17 22.78 -38.77 5.16
C MET A 17 21.83 -38.79 3.94
N LEU A 18 21.27 -39.97 3.58
CA LEU A 18 20.27 -40.08 2.50
C LEU A 18 18.89 -39.58 2.92
N PHE A 19 18.61 -39.56 4.24
CA PHE A 19 17.39 -39.00 4.80
C PHE A 19 17.56 -37.57 5.35
N ALA A 20 18.78 -36.98 5.27
CA ALA A 20 18.95 -35.56 5.49
C ALA A 20 18.17 -34.79 4.41
N SER A 21 17.19 -34.01 4.82
CA SER A 21 16.45 -33.15 3.90
C SER A 21 17.44 -32.29 3.15
N GLN A 22 17.35 -32.33 1.81
CA GLN A 22 18.15 -31.40 1.01
C GLN A 22 17.67 -29.97 1.30
N PRO A 23 18.58 -29.00 1.42
CA PRO A 23 18.17 -27.62 1.60
C PRO A 23 17.28 -27.17 0.44
N PRO A 24 16.32 -26.26 0.67
CA PRO A 24 15.49 -25.70 -0.38
C PRO A 24 16.30 -25.14 -1.56
N ALA A 25 15.83 -25.41 -2.77
CA ALA A 25 16.46 -24.88 -3.99
C ALA A 25 16.09 -23.40 -4.20
N ASN A 26 16.85 -22.70 -5.05
CA ASN A 26 16.63 -21.25 -5.28
C ASN A 26 15.27 -20.93 -5.89
N ASP A 27 14.68 -21.86 -6.64
CA ASP A 27 13.35 -21.79 -7.26
C ASP A 27 12.24 -22.42 -6.39
N SER A 28 12.56 -22.82 -5.17
CA SER A 28 11.58 -23.38 -4.22
C SER A 28 10.63 -22.31 -3.68
N ALA A 29 9.49 -22.74 -3.14
CA ALA A 29 8.54 -21.86 -2.50
C ALA A 29 9.10 -21.17 -1.24
N GLU A 30 9.97 -21.88 -0.50
CA GLU A 30 10.66 -21.39 0.67
C GLU A 30 11.63 -20.23 0.34
N ALA A 31 12.43 -20.42 -0.70
CA ALA A 31 13.37 -19.39 -1.15
C ALA A 31 12.62 -18.19 -1.72
N GLY A 32 11.62 -18.41 -2.57
CA GLY A 32 10.78 -17.35 -3.14
C GLY A 32 10.05 -16.56 -2.06
N PHE A 33 9.46 -17.24 -1.08
CA PHE A 33 8.85 -16.58 0.08
C PHE A 33 9.85 -15.73 0.86
N ALA A 34 11.04 -16.27 1.14
CA ALA A 34 12.06 -15.53 1.88
C ALA A 34 12.53 -14.29 1.10
N HIS A 35 12.81 -14.40 -0.20
CA HIS A 35 13.21 -13.26 -1.03
C HIS A 35 12.16 -12.15 -1.06
N ASP A 36 10.91 -12.50 -1.34
CA ASP A 36 9.83 -11.54 -1.48
C ASP A 36 9.48 -10.89 -0.13
N MET A 37 9.40 -11.69 0.93
CA MET A 37 9.03 -11.19 2.26
C MET A 37 10.13 -10.32 2.88
N ILE A 38 11.42 -10.56 2.56
CA ILE A 38 12.53 -9.68 2.93
C ILE A 38 12.33 -8.28 2.32
N VAL A 39 11.97 -8.20 1.04
CA VAL A 39 11.73 -6.94 0.35
C VAL A 39 10.47 -6.26 0.89
N HIS A 40 9.41 -7.02 1.04
CA HIS A 40 8.13 -6.54 1.56
C HIS A 40 8.30 -5.97 2.98
N HIS A 41 8.84 -6.72 3.92
CA HIS A 41 9.09 -6.27 5.29
C HIS A 41 10.11 -5.12 5.38
N GLY A 42 11.11 -5.10 4.49
CA GLY A 42 12.05 -3.98 4.40
C GLY A 42 11.37 -2.65 4.14
N GLN A 43 10.31 -2.63 3.32
CA GLN A 43 9.53 -1.40 3.11
C GLN A 43 8.70 -1.03 4.34
N ALA A 44 8.10 -1.99 5.05
CA ALA A 44 7.37 -1.69 6.29
C ALA A 44 8.28 -1.06 7.34
N VAL A 45 9.51 -1.58 7.49
CA VAL A 45 10.53 -0.98 8.36
C VAL A 45 10.83 0.46 7.93
N GLN A 46 11.06 0.71 6.64
CA GLN A 46 11.30 2.06 6.13
C GLN A 46 10.16 3.02 6.46
N ILE A 47 8.92 2.64 6.21
CA ILE A 47 7.73 3.45 6.47
C ILE A 47 7.57 3.70 7.98
N ALA A 48 7.76 2.68 8.81
CA ALA A 48 7.67 2.77 10.26
C ALA A 48 8.70 3.74 10.85
N GLU A 49 9.97 3.66 10.40
CA GLU A 49 11.02 4.57 10.85
C GLU A 49 10.73 6.04 10.50
N ILE A 50 10.22 6.32 9.28
CA ILE A 50 9.84 7.68 8.87
C ILE A 50 8.81 8.27 9.84
N VAL A 51 7.78 7.50 10.21
CA VAL A 51 6.71 7.99 11.07
C VAL A 51 7.13 8.03 12.53
N ARG A 52 7.84 7.05 13.03
CA ARG A 52 8.33 7.00 14.41
C ARG A 52 9.06 8.27 14.81
N ASP A 53 9.89 8.79 13.92
CA ASP A 53 10.69 9.99 14.19
C ASP A 53 9.89 11.31 14.10
N ARG A 54 8.69 11.29 13.49
CA ARG A 54 7.89 12.48 13.17
C ARG A 54 6.61 12.61 13.96
N THR A 55 6.00 11.47 14.33
CA THR A 55 4.70 11.45 15.01
C THR A 55 4.73 12.13 16.36
N GLN A 56 3.64 12.81 16.72
CA GLN A 56 3.38 13.37 18.03
C GLN A 56 2.48 12.47 18.90
N SER A 57 1.95 11.38 18.32
CA SER A 57 1.13 10.38 19.01
C SER A 57 2.03 9.30 19.60
N ASP A 58 1.97 9.11 20.92
CA ASP A 58 2.74 8.08 21.61
C ASP A 58 2.32 6.66 21.16
N ASP A 59 1.03 6.44 20.89
CA ASP A 59 0.50 5.15 20.43
C ASP A 59 1.00 4.81 19.02
N VAL A 60 1.02 5.79 18.10
CA VAL A 60 1.58 5.60 16.76
C VAL A 60 3.08 5.35 16.82
N ARG A 61 3.79 6.08 17.69
CA ARG A 61 5.23 5.90 17.89
C ARG A 61 5.56 4.50 18.39
N LEU A 62 4.78 4.02 19.36
CA LEU A 62 4.95 2.67 19.92
C LEU A 62 4.67 1.61 18.87
N LEU A 63 3.57 1.74 18.13
CA LEU A 63 3.21 0.82 17.05
C LEU A 63 4.29 0.80 15.96
N ALA A 64 4.78 1.95 15.51
CA ALA A 64 5.83 2.05 14.50
C ALA A 64 7.14 1.39 14.97
N ALA A 65 7.51 1.57 16.23
CA ALA A 65 8.67 0.91 16.83
C ALA A 65 8.49 -0.62 16.88
N ASP A 66 7.30 -1.09 17.27
CA ASP A 66 7.00 -2.53 17.37
C ASP A 66 7.04 -3.21 15.99
N ILE A 67 6.39 -2.60 14.98
CA ILE A 67 6.45 -3.07 13.59
C ILE A 67 7.89 -3.11 13.09
N SER A 68 8.67 -2.02 13.29
CA SER A 68 10.07 -1.96 12.86
C SER A 68 10.91 -3.08 13.46
N LEU A 69 10.84 -3.28 14.78
CA LEU A 69 11.62 -4.31 15.48
C LEU A 69 11.20 -5.72 15.07
N THR A 70 9.90 -5.99 15.01
CA THR A 70 9.37 -7.31 14.68
C THR A 70 9.71 -7.69 13.24
N GLN A 71 9.44 -6.83 12.27
CA GLN A 71 9.67 -7.13 10.87
C GLN A 71 11.16 -7.15 10.53
N GLN A 72 11.99 -6.29 11.16
CA GLN A 72 13.45 -6.39 11.02
C GLN A 72 14.00 -7.72 11.57
N GLY A 73 13.45 -8.21 12.68
CA GLY A 73 13.77 -9.54 13.21
C GLY A 73 13.42 -10.66 12.24
N GLN A 74 12.23 -10.60 11.63
CA GLN A 74 11.77 -11.56 10.63
C GLN A 74 12.63 -11.54 9.36
N VAL A 75 13.02 -10.35 8.89
CA VAL A 75 14.01 -10.19 7.80
C VAL A 75 15.31 -10.90 8.14
N GLY A 76 15.83 -10.70 9.35
CA GLY A 76 17.06 -11.36 9.80
C GLY A 76 16.97 -12.89 9.81
N ILE A 77 15.85 -13.45 10.23
CA ILE A 77 15.59 -14.89 10.21
C ILE A 77 15.61 -15.43 8.78
N MET A 78 14.89 -14.80 7.85
CA MET A 78 14.84 -15.22 6.45
C MET A 78 16.19 -15.09 5.74
N GLN A 79 16.93 -14.03 6.01
CA GLN A 79 18.32 -13.90 5.54
C GLN A 79 19.21 -15.02 6.08
N GLY A 80 19.05 -15.39 7.34
CA GLY A 80 19.75 -16.52 7.95
C GLY A 80 19.42 -17.84 7.25
N TRP A 81 18.16 -18.09 6.89
CA TRP A 81 17.79 -19.29 6.13
C TRP A 81 18.47 -19.34 4.78
N LEU A 82 18.39 -18.26 3.98
CA LEU A 82 19.03 -18.20 2.67
C LEU A 82 20.53 -18.46 2.76
N GLN A 83 21.19 -17.90 3.79
CA GLN A 83 22.63 -18.16 4.04
C GLN A 83 22.92 -19.61 4.36
N VAL A 84 22.13 -20.26 5.23
CA VAL A 84 22.28 -21.67 5.59
C VAL A 84 22.01 -22.59 4.41
N TRP A 85 21.04 -22.23 3.54
CA TRP A 85 20.76 -22.98 2.31
C TRP A 85 21.78 -22.72 1.19
N GLY A 86 22.73 -21.78 1.38
CA GLY A 86 23.73 -21.42 0.37
C GLY A 86 23.14 -20.61 -0.80
N LEU A 87 22.04 -19.93 -0.56
CA LEU A 87 21.30 -19.15 -1.55
C LEU A 87 21.64 -17.64 -1.45
N PRO A 88 21.55 -16.89 -2.55
CA PRO A 88 21.75 -15.45 -2.52
C PRO A 88 20.57 -14.78 -1.76
N ILE A 89 20.84 -13.63 -1.12
CA ILE A 89 19.82 -12.85 -0.42
C ILE A 89 18.83 -12.22 -1.40
N THR A 90 19.29 -11.89 -2.61
CA THR A 90 18.45 -11.32 -3.67
C THR A 90 17.99 -12.44 -4.61
N GLY A 91 16.68 -12.57 -4.79
CA GLY A 91 16.11 -13.52 -5.74
C GLY A 91 16.45 -13.18 -7.20
N SER A 92 16.52 -14.19 -8.05
CA SER A 92 16.73 -14.04 -9.50
C SER A 92 15.42 -14.04 -10.29
N GLU A 93 14.36 -14.57 -9.72
CA GLU A 93 13.04 -14.64 -10.32
C GLU A 93 12.23 -13.36 -10.07
N PRO A 94 11.28 -13.02 -10.95
CA PRO A 94 10.32 -11.93 -10.66
C PRO A 94 9.59 -12.18 -9.33
N ALA A 95 9.31 -11.11 -8.60
CA ALA A 95 8.58 -11.23 -7.34
C ALA A 95 7.24 -11.95 -7.56
N MET A 96 6.79 -12.74 -6.59
CA MET A 96 5.56 -13.54 -6.60
C MET A 96 5.54 -14.69 -7.62
N ALA A 97 6.63 -14.96 -8.38
CA ALA A 97 6.70 -16.04 -9.35
C ALA A 97 6.46 -17.43 -8.71
N TRP A 98 6.98 -17.67 -7.50
CA TRP A 98 6.79 -18.90 -6.72
C TRP A 98 5.32 -19.16 -6.34
N MET A 99 4.49 -18.11 -6.33
CA MET A 99 3.05 -18.20 -6.11
C MET A 99 2.26 -18.43 -7.42
N GLY A 100 2.89 -18.29 -8.58
CA GLY A 100 2.27 -18.36 -9.91
C GLY A 100 1.68 -17.03 -10.38
N HIS A 101 2.01 -15.94 -9.74
CA HIS A 101 1.53 -14.58 -10.05
C HIS A 101 2.71 -13.59 -10.10
N PRO A 102 3.66 -13.75 -11.07
CA PRO A 102 4.81 -12.85 -11.15
C PRO A 102 4.37 -11.40 -11.36
N THR A 103 5.08 -10.48 -10.71
CA THR A 103 4.91 -9.03 -10.89
C THR A 103 6.23 -8.38 -11.29
N ASP A 104 6.16 -7.47 -12.25
CA ASP A 104 7.30 -6.65 -12.68
C ASP A 104 7.39 -5.32 -11.93
N GLY A 105 6.39 -5.03 -11.06
CA GLY A 105 6.29 -3.82 -10.25
C GLY A 105 6.37 -4.08 -8.76
N LEU A 106 5.73 -3.21 -7.99
CA LEU A 106 5.58 -3.38 -6.56
C LEU A 106 4.72 -4.61 -6.26
N MET A 107 5.08 -5.34 -5.22
CA MET A 107 4.22 -6.40 -4.70
C MET A 107 2.94 -5.79 -4.09
N PRO A 108 1.84 -6.56 -4.07
CA PRO A 108 0.59 -6.09 -3.46
C PRO A 108 0.81 -5.50 -2.06
N GLY A 109 0.12 -4.42 -1.76
CA GLY A 109 0.18 -3.74 -0.47
C GLY A 109 1.43 -2.89 -0.21
N MET A 110 2.42 -2.91 -1.10
CA MET A 110 3.57 -2.04 -0.99
C MET A 110 3.20 -0.60 -1.39
N ALA A 111 3.69 0.35 -0.60
CA ALA A 111 3.56 1.77 -0.90
C ALA A 111 4.41 2.17 -2.10
N THR A 112 3.90 3.09 -2.91
CA THR A 112 4.63 3.70 -4.00
C THR A 112 5.74 4.64 -3.49
N PRO A 113 6.78 4.95 -4.29
CA PRO A 113 7.80 5.94 -3.93
C PRO A 113 7.20 7.32 -3.59
N ASP A 114 6.12 7.71 -4.27
CA ASP A 114 5.43 8.98 -4.04
C ASP A 114 4.71 8.99 -2.69
N GLU A 115 4.04 7.90 -2.31
CA GLU A 115 3.41 7.76 -0.99
C GLU A 115 4.45 7.82 0.14
N ILE A 116 5.60 7.17 -0.03
CA ILE A 116 6.71 7.24 0.94
C ILE A 116 7.26 8.67 1.04
N THR A 117 7.44 9.34 -0.09
CA THR A 117 7.87 10.74 -0.14
C THR A 117 6.84 11.62 0.58
N ARG A 118 5.58 11.44 0.26
CA ARG A 118 4.48 12.20 0.85
C ARG A 118 4.37 11.98 2.36
N LEU A 119 4.54 10.75 2.84
CA LEU A 119 4.59 10.44 4.27
C LEU A 119 5.64 11.29 5.01
N SER A 120 6.79 11.55 4.38
CA SER A 120 7.85 12.38 4.95
C SER A 120 7.56 13.89 4.92
N GLN A 121 6.60 14.35 4.10
CA GLN A 121 6.28 15.77 3.90
C GLN A 121 5.02 16.22 4.65
N LEU A 122 4.09 15.31 4.90
CA LEU A 122 2.83 15.63 5.58
C LEU A 122 3.03 16.14 7.01
N PRO A 123 2.12 16.99 7.53
CA PRO A 123 2.03 17.27 8.96
C PRO A 123 1.87 15.97 9.77
N PRO A 124 2.39 15.91 11.02
CA PRO A 124 2.42 14.69 11.82
C PRO A 124 1.08 13.95 11.90
N GLU A 125 -0.02 14.64 12.17
CA GLU A 125 -1.35 14.03 12.34
C GLU A 125 -1.85 13.38 11.03
N ARG A 126 -1.55 13.97 9.88
CA ARG A 126 -1.88 13.41 8.56
C ARG A 126 -0.93 12.29 8.18
N ALA A 127 0.35 12.42 8.53
CA ALA A 127 1.33 11.36 8.34
C ALA A 127 0.97 10.11 9.15
N ASP A 128 0.46 10.27 10.38
CA ASP A 128 -0.01 9.17 11.20
C ASP A 128 -1.14 8.37 10.52
N VAL A 129 -2.14 9.06 9.98
CA VAL A 129 -3.27 8.42 9.29
C VAL A 129 -2.80 7.73 8.01
N LEU A 130 -1.96 8.40 7.20
CA LEU A 130 -1.40 7.80 5.99
C LEU A 130 -0.57 6.55 6.33
N PHE A 131 0.29 6.62 7.35
CA PHE A 131 1.07 5.48 7.84
C PHE A 131 0.18 4.29 8.19
N LEU A 132 -0.85 4.52 9.00
CA LEU A 132 -1.76 3.46 9.42
C LEU A 132 -2.43 2.79 8.22
N ARG A 133 -2.90 3.57 7.24
CA ARG A 133 -3.53 3.06 6.02
C ARG A 133 -2.57 2.27 5.13
N LEU A 134 -1.37 2.81 4.89
CA LEU A 134 -0.35 2.10 4.13
C LEU A 134 0.02 0.78 4.82
N MET A 135 0.16 0.79 6.13
CA MET A 135 0.54 -0.39 6.89
C MET A 135 -0.60 -1.43 6.97
N ILE A 136 -1.86 -1.00 7.00
CA ILE A 136 -3.03 -1.88 6.88
C ILE A 136 -3.00 -2.63 5.54
N ALA A 137 -2.81 -1.92 4.43
CA ALA A 137 -2.73 -2.53 3.10
C ALA A 137 -1.53 -3.48 2.98
N HIS A 138 -0.39 -3.09 3.52
CA HIS A 138 0.83 -3.89 3.57
C HIS A 138 0.63 -5.21 4.33
N HIS A 139 0.02 -5.16 5.52
CA HIS A 139 -0.28 -6.34 6.33
C HIS A 139 -1.32 -7.24 5.65
N GLU A 140 -2.34 -6.66 5.05
CA GLU A 140 -3.36 -7.41 4.32
C GLU A 140 -2.76 -8.23 3.18
N ALA A 141 -1.77 -7.70 2.47
CA ALA A 141 -1.10 -8.36 1.37
C ALA A 141 -0.07 -9.43 1.81
N ALA A 142 0.59 -9.27 2.94
CA ALA A 142 1.54 -10.25 3.45
C ALA A 142 0.88 -11.57 3.89
N ILE A 143 -0.36 -11.51 4.42
CA ILE A 143 -1.09 -12.69 4.89
C ILE A 143 -1.31 -13.75 3.79
N PRO A 144 -1.76 -13.42 2.56
CA PRO A 144 -1.82 -14.37 1.45
C PRO A 144 -0.46 -14.98 1.10
N MET A 145 0.63 -14.23 1.14
CA MET A 145 1.98 -14.73 0.87
C MET A 145 2.39 -15.77 1.93
N ALA A 146 2.24 -15.46 3.21
CA ALA A 146 2.51 -16.39 4.29
C ALA A 146 1.63 -17.65 4.22
N ARG A 147 0.36 -17.51 3.88
CA ARG A 147 -0.54 -18.67 3.66
C ARG A 147 -0.18 -19.49 2.43
N ALA A 148 0.40 -18.88 1.42
CA ALA A 148 0.81 -19.57 0.21
C ALA A 148 2.02 -20.48 0.45
N VAL A 149 3.02 -20.03 1.22
CA VAL A 149 4.17 -20.87 1.58
C VAL A 149 3.74 -21.99 2.51
N LEU A 150 2.85 -21.76 3.47
CA LEU A 150 2.31 -22.81 4.36
C LEU A 150 1.67 -24.01 3.62
N LYS A 151 1.18 -23.78 2.40
CA LYS A 151 0.60 -24.84 1.56
C LYS A 151 1.64 -25.57 0.71
N ARG A 152 2.89 -25.10 0.67
CA ARG A 152 3.93 -25.57 -0.24
C ARG A 152 5.19 -26.07 0.46
N THR A 153 5.33 -25.78 1.76
CA THR A 153 6.51 -26.14 2.53
C THR A 153 6.21 -27.17 3.61
N ASP A 154 7.16 -28.08 3.83
CA ASP A 154 7.22 -28.96 4.99
C ASP A 154 8.35 -28.56 5.97
N GLU A 155 9.12 -27.50 5.66
CA GLU A 155 10.19 -27.00 6.52
C GLU A 155 9.60 -26.38 7.81
N PRO A 156 9.90 -26.94 8.99
CA PRO A 156 9.25 -26.53 10.23
C PRO A 156 9.47 -25.05 10.59
N GLU A 157 10.70 -24.56 10.41
CA GLU A 157 11.05 -23.16 10.70
C GLU A 157 10.33 -22.16 9.78
N VAL A 158 10.15 -22.50 8.50
CA VAL A 158 9.40 -21.68 7.55
C VAL A 158 7.93 -21.66 7.95
N ARG A 159 7.38 -22.80 8.33
CA ARG A 159 5.99 -22.90 8.79
C ARG A 159 5.75 -22.11 10.08
N GLU A 160 6.69 -22.18 11.03
CA GLU A 160 6.59 -21.43 12.28
C GLU A 160 6.56 -19.92 12.04
N LEU A 161 7.50 -19.40 11.25
CA LEU A 161 7.53 -17.97 10.92
C LEU A 161 6.31 -17.54 10.12
N ALA A 162 5.90 -18.31 9.10
CA ALA A 162 4.74 -17.96 8.29
C ALA A 162 3.43 -17.94 9.11
N ASN A 163 3.25 -18.87 10.06
CA ASN A 163 2.12 -18.82 10.99
C ASN A 163 2.19 -17.61 11.91
N SER A 164 3.38 -17.30 12.45
CA SER A 164 3.60 -16.12 13.28
C SER A 164 3.24 -14.82 12.52
N ILE A 165 3.67 -14.68 11.25
CA ILE A 165 3.32 -13.56 10.38
C ILE A 165 1.80 -13.47 10.20
N VAL A 166 1.12 -14.58 9.89
CA VAL A 166 -0.33 -14.57 9.71
C VAL A 166 -1.06 -14.08 10.96
N GLU A 167 -0.66 -14.53 12.15
CA GLU A 167 -1.36 -14.18 13.39
C GLU A 167 -1.02 -12.76 13.87
N SER A 168 0.27 -12.36 13.86
CA SER A 168 0.67 -11.03 14.28
C SER A 168 0.07 -9.96 13.37
N GLN A 169 0.19 -10.13 12.05
CA GLN A 169 -0.28 -9.10 11.11
C GLN A 169 -1.80 -8.96 11.06
N LYS A 170 -2.57 -10.02 11.34
CA LYS A 170 -4.01 -9.88 11.56
C LYS A 170 -4.34 -9.05 12.80
N ALA A 171 -3.61 -9.29 13.90
CA ALA A 171 -3.84 -8.57 15.15
C ALA A 171 -3.45 -7.08 15.01
N GLU A 172 -2.28 -6.83 14.41
CA GLU A 172 -1.78 -5.48 14.15
C GLU A 172 -2.70 -4.71 13.19
N LYS A 173 -3.17 -5.36 12.09
CA LYS A 173 -4.16 -4.79 11.17
C LYS A 173 -5.40 -4.31 11.92
N LYS A 174 -6.00 -5.17 12.75
CA LYS A 174 -7.19 -4.83 13.53
C LYS A 174 -6.94 -3.66 14.49
N ASN A 175 -5.76 -3.59 15.10
CA ASN A 175 -5.37 -2.48 15.96
C ASN A 175 -5.24 -1.18 15.16
N MET A 176 -4.58 -1.23 14.00
CA MET A 176 -4.44 -0.07 13.11
C MET A 176 -5.78 0.44 12.58
N GLU A 177 -6.71 -0.44 12.23
CA GLU A 177 -8.08 -0.08 11.82
C GLU A 177 -8.78 0.70 12.94
N ALA A 178 -8.70 0.25 14.18
CA ALA A 178 -9.26 0.96 15.33
C ALA A 178 -8.59 2.33 15.57
N MET A 179 -7.28 2.42 15.36
CA MET A 179 -6.56 3.71 15.48
C MET A 179 -6.94 4.68 14.35
N VAL A 180 -7.20 4.19 13.14
CA VAL A 180 -7.72 5.03 12.04
C VAL A 180 -9.12 5.53 12.38
N ASP A 181 -10.02 4.64 12.84
CA ASP A 181 -11.37 5.03 13.25
C ASP A 181 -11.36 6.09 14.36
N GLU A 182 -10.45 5.99 15.33
CA GLU A 182 -10.30 6.98 16.39
C GLU A 182 -9.80 8.33 15.85
N LYS A 183 -8.81 8.32 14.93
CA LYS A 183 -8.20 9.55 14.41
C LYS A 183 -9.09 10.25 13.37
N VAL A 184 -9.84 9.51 12.59
CA VAL A 184 -10.65 10.04 11.48
C VAL A 184 -12.12 10.19 11.86
N GLY A 185 -12.64 9.34 12.74
CA GLY A 185 -14.06 9.35 13.13
C GLY A 185 -15.01 9.02 11.97
N ASP A 186 -16.19 9.70 11.95
CA ASP A 186 -17.23 9.49 10.92
C ASP A 186 -17.10 10.41 9.71
N SER A 187 -16.11 11.30 9.71
CA SER A 187 -15.82 12.20 8.59
C SER A 187 -14.33 12.47 8.48
N ALA A 188 -13.87 12.61 7.27
CA ALA A 188 -12.47 12.89 6.95
C ALA A 188 -12.40 14.03 5.94
N GLU A 189 -11.37 14.87 6.07
CA GLU A 189 -11.11 15.97 5.16
C GLU A 189 -9.73 15.82 4.51
N VAL A 190 -9.68 16.15 3.21
CA VAL A 190 -8.42 16.22 2.48
C VAL A 190 -8.40 17.50 1.66
N PRO A 191 -7.28 18.27 1.67
CA PRO A 191 -7.16 19.47 0.86
C PRO A 191 -7.10 19.11 -0.62
N LEU A 192 -7.84 19.86 -1.42
CA LEU A 192 -7.72 19.87 -2.88
C LEU A 192 -6.59 20.83 -3.26
N GLU A 193 -5.51 20.25 -3.77
CA GLU A 193 -4.32 21.01 -4.17
C GLU A 193 -4.43 21.43 -5.66
N PRO A 194 -3.93 22.62 -6.03
CA PRO A 194 -4.00 23.09 -7.39
C PRO A 194 -3.15 22.22 -8.34
N THR A 195 -3.69 21.92 -9.52
CA THR A 195 -2.99 21.21 -10.57
C THR A 195 -2.89 22.11 -11.83
N ASN A 196 -1.97 21.81 -12.72
CA ASN A 196 -1.80 22.50 -14.01
C ASN A 196 -1.76 24.04 -13.90
N GLY A 197 -1.18 24.56 -12.81
CA GLY A 197 -1.06 26.01 -12.59
C GLY A 197 -2.39 26.73 -12.41
N SER A 198 -3.48 26.04 -12.13
CA SER A 198 -4.84 26.60 -12.02
C SER A 198 -5.01 27.61 -10.89
N GLY A 199 -4.27 27.43 -9.79
CA GLY A 199 -4.48 28.16 -8.54
C GLY A 199 -5.76 27.77 -7.78
N THR A 200 -6.54 26.80 -8.28
CA THR A 200 -7.78 26.29 -7.69
C THR A 200 -7.46 25.51 -6.41
N LYS A 201 -8.16 25.82 -5.35
CA LYS A 201 -7.99 25.16 -4.03
C LYS A 201 -9.33 24.75 -3.45
N GLY A 202 -9.30 23.88 -2.48
CA GLY A 202 -10.54 23.47 -1.81
C GLY A 202 -10.34 22.41 -0.77
N THR A 203 -11.44 21.77 -0.43
CA THR A 203 -11.48 20.64 0.50
C THR A 203 -12.47 19.61 -0.02
N ALA A 204 -12.06 18.37 -0.04
CA ALA A 204 -12.97 17.24 -0.15
C ALA A 204 -13.24 16.71 1.26
N THR A 205 -14.51 16.72 1.67
CA THR A 205 -14.97 16.13 2.94
C THR A 205 -15.71 14.85 2.63
N LEU A 206 -15.25 13.75 3.19
CA LEU A 206 -15.89 12.45 3.13
C LEU A 206 -16.56 12.18 4.48
N SER A 207 -17.75 11.63 4.48
CA SER A 207 -18.43 11.20 5.71
C SER A 207 -19.26 9.97 5.46
N LYS A 208 -19.48 9.15 6.50
CA LYS A 208 -20.45 8.05 6.41
C LYS A 208 -21.83 8.63 6.04
N ALA A 209 -22.49 8.04 5.04
CA ALA A 209 -23.82 8.46 4.66
C ALA A 209 -24.85 7.87 5.62
N ASP A 210 -25.94 8.61 5.88
CA ASP A 210 -27.07 8.10 6.67
C ASP A 210 -27.78 6.97 5.92
N GLY A 211 -28.23 5.92 6.64
CA GLY A 211 -29.03 4.81 6.10
C GLY A 211 -28.24 3.57 5.71
N ASP A 212 -28.52 3.02 4.55
CA ASP A 212 -28.07 1.69 4.06
C ASP A 212 -26.63 1.62 3.53
N GLY A 213 -25.79 2.51 4.00
CA GLY A 213 -24.35 2.52 3.69
C GLY A 213 -24.01 3.34 2.45
N GLY A 214 -22.77 3.78 2.42
CA GLY A 214 -22.21 4.63 1.38
C GLY A 214 -21.40 5.76 1.99
N VAL A 215 -20.81 6.57 1.13
CA VAL A 215 -19.97 7.70 1.53
C VAL A 215 -20.50 8.98 0.91
N LYS A 216 -20.80 9.95 1.75
CA LYS A 216 -21.14 11.30 1.31
C LYS A 216 -19.83 12.07 1.07
N VAL A 217 -19.60 12.45 -0.18
CA VAL A 217 -18.45 13.25 -0.61
C VAL A 217 -18.93 14.68 -0.88
N THR A 218 -18.38 15.63 -0.16
CA THR A 218 -18.65 17.06 -0.34
C THR A 218 -17.39 17.77 -0.81
N LEU A 219 -17.45 18.39 -1.99
CA LEU A 219 -16.37 19.20 -2.53
C LEU A 219 -16.71 20.69 -2.31
N LYS A 220 -15.81 21.40 -1.65
CA LYS A 220 -15.82 22.87 -1.56
C LYS A 220 -14.60 23.38 -2.30
N VAL A 221 -14.80 24.09 -3.41
CA VAL A 221 -13.73 24.50 -4.31
C VAL A 221 -13.76 26.00 -4.46
N SER A 222 -12.61 26.65 -4.48
CA SER A 222 -12.45 28.07 -4.66
C SER A 222 -11.41 28.40 -5.73
N ARG A 223 -11.51 29.60 -6.30
CA ARG A 223 -10.66 30.10 -7.39
C ARG A 223 -10.75 29.24 -8.65
N LEU A 224 -11.94 28.72 -8.95
CA LEU A 224 -12.20 28.07 -10.23
C LEU A 224 -11.97 29.05 -11.38
N PRO A 225 -11.25 28.68 -12.44
CA PRO A 225 -10.78 29.60 -13.49
C PRO A 225 -11.89 30.32 -14.26
N SER A 226 -13.09 29.72 -14.34
CA SER A 226 -14.21 30.30 -15.11
C SER A 226 -15.48 30.31 -14.25
N SER A 227 -16.00 31.51 -13.96
CA SER A 227 -17.27 31.68 -13.24
C SER A 227 -18.46 31.25 -14.11
N GLY A 228 -19.57 30.88 -13.47
CA GLY A 228 -20.79 30.47 -14.16
C GLY A 228 -20.67 29.14 -14.93
N THR A 229 -19.63 28.37 -14.69
CA THR A 229 -19.27 27.18 -15.46
C THR A 229 -19.35 25.92 -14.60
N MET A 230 -19.67 24.80 -15.25
CA MET A 230 -19.73 23.49 -14.65
C MET A 230 -18.38 22.78 -14.77
N TYR A 231 -17.87 22.28 -13.65
CA TYR A 231 -16.65 21.47 -13.55
C TYR A 231 -17.02 20.05 -13.18
N LEU A 232 -16.60 19.06 -13.96
CA LEU A 232 -16.82 17.66 -13.65
C LEU A 232 -15.89 17.22 -12.51
N ALA A 233 -16.38 16.31 -11.68
CA ALA A 233 -15.61 15.75 -10.59
C ALA A 233 -15.74 14.22 -10.58
N HIS A 234 -14.64 13.53 -10.30
CA HIS A 234 -14.59 12.07 -10.27
C HIS A 234 -13.61 11.60 -9.20
N ILE A 235 -13.79 10.35 -8.74
CA ILE A 235 -12.77 9.60 -8.02
C ILE A 235 -12.16 8.61 -9.00
N HIS A 236 -10.83 8.57 -9.03
CA HIS A 236 -10.02 7.71 -9.86
C HIS A 236 -9.16 6.77 -9.00
N PRO A 237 -8.79 5.58 -9.49
CA PRO A 237 -7.72 4.79 -8.91
C PRO A 237 -6.37 5.49 -9.08
N GLY A 238 -5.42 5.22 -8.18
CA GLY A 238 -4.09 5.82 -8.20
C GLY A 238 -3.96 7.09 -7.35
N THR A 239 -2.87 7.79 -7.53
CA THR A 239 -2.53 9.03 -6.79
C THR A 239 -2.50 10.24 -7.73
N CYS A 240 -2.65 11.44 -7.15
CA CYS A 240 -2.37 12.68 -7.87
C CYS A 240 -0.91 12.68 -8.35
N THR A 241 -0.66 12.61 -9.65
CA THR A 241 0.70 12.62 -10.21
C THR A 241 1.20 14.03 -10.47
N GLU A 242 2.52 14.24 -10.50
CA GLU A 242 3.13 15.54 -10.84
C GLU A 242 2.86 15.95 -12.30
N GLU A 243 2.57 15.01 -13.20
CA GLU A 243 2.14 15.30 -14.57
C GLU A 243 0.77 15.98 -14.61
N GLU A 244 -0.09 15.70 -13.65
CA GLU A 244 -1.33 16.44 -13.40
C GLU A 244 -1.06 17.81 -12.75
N ALA A 245 0.06 17.96 -12.05
CA ALA A 245 0.43 19.16 -11.28
C ALA A 245 1.27 20.18 -12.04
N GLY A 246 1.79 19.93 -13.24
CA GLY A 246 2.62 20.90 -13.93
C GLY A 246 2.98 20.53 -15.36
N GLY A 247 2.52 21.35 -16.31
CA GLY A 247 3.01 21.32 -17.68
C GLY A 247 4.50 21.66 -17.73
N GLY A 248 5.35 20.65 -17.90
CA GLY A 248 6.76 20.74 -18.20
C GLY A 248 7.02 20.08 -19.55
N GLU A 249 7.31 20.87 -20.59
CA GLU A 249 7.89 20.38 -21.83
C GLU A 249 9.21 19.67 -21.54
N HIS A 250 9.33 18.39 -21.90
CA HIS A 250 10.44 17.79 -22.64
C HIS A 250 10.49 16.27 -22.50
N GLY A 251 10.51 15.60 -23.64
CA GLY A 251 11.19 14.32 -23.81
C GLY A 251 10.31 13.12 -24.16
N HIS A 252 10.28 12.86 -25.44
CA HIS A 252 9.75 11.64 -26.08
C HIS A 252 10.08 10.33 -25.35
N SER A 253 9.04 9.62 -24.94
CA SER A 253 9.05 8.17 -24.94
C SER A 253 7.66 7.67 -25.35
N TYR A 254 7.58 7.08 -26.52
CA TYR A 254 6.37 6.46 -27.04
C TYR A 254 6.07 5.20 -26.22
N HIS A 255 5.07 5.24 -25.36
CA HIS A 255 4.26 4.08 -25.03
C HIS A 255 2.81 4.43 -25.32
N GLU A 256 2.34 3.92 -26.46
CA GLU A 256 0.92 3.83 -26.79
C GLU A 256 0.23 2.96 -25.76
N HIS A 257 -0.47 3.54 -24.83
CA HIS A 257 -1.73 3.09 -24.31
C HIS A 257 -2.49 4.33 -23.87
N GLY A 258 -3.38 4.83 -24.75
CA GLY A 258 -4.45 5.73 -24.38
C GLY A 258 -5.39 5.01 -23.41
N ALA A 259 -5.00 4.91 -22.16
CA ALA A 259 -5.91 4.62 -21.08
C ALA A 259 -6.70 5.91 -20.86
N SER A 260 -7.96 5.93 -21.27
CA SER A 260 -8.95 6.83 -20.66
C SER A 260 -8.82 6.60 -19.15
N GLU A 261 -8.50 7.66 -18.39
CA GLU A 261 -8.47 7.58 -16.92
C GLU A 261 -9.72 6.84 -16.45
N GLU A 262 -9.54 5.70 -15.82
CA GLU A 262 -10.66 4.88 -15.38
C GLU A 262 -11.38 5.63 -14.25
N ILE A 263 -12.63 6.04 -14.49
CA ILE A 263 -13.47 6.66 -13.47
C ILE A 263 -14.03 5.56 -12.59
N GLU A 264 -13.60 5.50 -11.35
CA GLU A 264 -14.13 4.54 -10.38
C GLU A 264 -15.50 5.01 -9.85
N TYR A 265 -15.59 6.30 -9.47
CA TYR A 265 -16.86 6.88 -8.99
C TYR A 265 -17.08 8.28 -9.58
N PRO A 266 -18.18 8.47 -10.35
CA PRO A 266 -18.59 9.80 -10.78
C PRO A 266 -19.16 10.60 -9.60
N LEU A 267 -18.79 11.88 -9.50
CA LEU A 267 -19.32 12.81 -8.51
C LEU A 267 -20.23 13.86 -9.17
N SER A 268 -21.09 14.46 -8.38
CA SER A 268 -21.90 15.60 -8.82
C SER A 268 -20.96 16.76 -9.23
N PRO A 269 -21.24 17.43 -10.37
CA PRO A 269 -20.39 18.51 -10.83
C PRO A 269 -20.38 19.69 -9.85
N VAL A 270 -19.27 20.43 -9.85
CA VAL A 270 -19.13 21.69 -9.12
C VAL A 270 -19.50 22.84 -10.06
N TYR A 271 -20.46 23.67 -9.66
CA TYR A 271 -20.83 24.88 -10.38
C TYR A 271 -20.14 26.07 -9.76
N ALA A 272 -19.30 26.76 -10.55
CA ALA A 272 -18.61 27.97 -10.14
C ALA A 272 -19.59 29.15 -10.07
N ASP A 273 -19.64 29.82 -8.95
CA ASP A 273 -20.38 31.07 -8.79
C ASP A 273 -19.62 32.26 -9.46
N ASN A 274 -20.14 33.46 -9.31
CA ASN A 274 -19.55 34.67 -9.88
C ASN A 274 -18.18 35.05 -9.29
N LYS A 275 -17.79 34.40 -8.16
CA LYS A 275 -16.50 34.60 -7.49
C LYS A 275 -15.52 33.46 -7.81
N GLY A 276 -15.95 32.44 -8.52
CA GLY A 276 -15.19 31.24 -8.79
C GLY A 276 -15.22 30.22 -7.64
N ASP A 277 -16.19 30.33 -6.73
CA ASP A 277 -16.40 29.38 -5.67
C ASP A 277 -17.54 28.41 -6.03
N GLY A 278 -17.40 27.16 -5.59
CA GLY A 278 -18.43 26.15 -5.86
C GLY A 278 -18.44 25.03 -4.81
N THR A 279 -19.61 24.44 -4.66
CA THR A 279 -19.81 23.29 -3.76
C THR A 279 -20.65 22.23 -4.47
N SER A 280 -20.28 20.98 -4.30
CA SER A 280 -21.10 19.84 -4.71
C SER A 280 -21.12 18.78 -3.61
N THR A 281 -22.17 17.97 -3.61
CA THR A 281 -22.30 16.83 -2.69
C THR A 281 -22.83 15.63 -3.44
N THR A 282 -22.21 14.47 -3.24
CA THR A 282 -22.57 13.19 -3.84
C THR A 282 -22.59 12.11 -2.78
N VAL A 283 -23.54 11.20 -2.83
CA VAL A 283 -23.50 9.95 -2.07
C VAL A 283 -23.01 8.86 -3.01
N VAL A 284 -21.84 8.31 -2.69
CA VAL A 284 -21.24 7.17 -3.40
C VAL A 284 -21.73 5.89 -2.71
N HIS A 285 -22.42 5.05 -3.46
CA HIS A 285 -22.98 3.79 -2.96
C HIS A 285 -22.05 2.61 -3.24
N LYS A 286 -22.27 1.49 -2.53
CA LYS A 286 -21.52 0.24 -2.68
C LYS A 286 -20.03 0.34 -2.32
N VAL A 287 -19.68 1.34 -1.54
CA VAL A 287 -18.36 1.52 -0.98
C VAL A 287 -18.49 1.89 0.49
N THR A 288 -17.55 1.42 1.31
CA THR A 288 -17.48 1.83 2.72
C THR A 288 -16.60 3.07 2.86
N PHE A 289 -16.78 3.80 3.96
CA PHE A 289 -15.96 4.96 4.29
C PHE A 289 -14.45 4.61 4.27
N GLU A 290 -14.05 3.55 4.97
CA GLU A 290 -12.67 3.06 4.96
C GLU A 290 -12.25 2.48 3.59
N GLY A 291 -13.16 1.91 2.82
CA GLY A 291 -12.85 1.40 1.48
C GLY A 291 -12.48 2.49 0.47
N LEU A 292 -12.92 3.76 0.69
CA LEU A 292 -12.45 4.89 -0.10
C LEU A 292 -11.10 5.46 0.38
N LEU A 293 -10.79 5.29 1.67
CA LEU A 293 -9.66 5.95 2.32
C LEU A 293 -8.46 5.03 2.51
N SER A 294 -8.63 3.71 2.35
CA SER A 294 -7.59 2.69 2.51
C SER A 294 -7.60 1.69 1.34
N GLY A 295 -6.62 0.79 1.30
CA GLY A 295 -6.44 -0.15 0.20
C GLY A 295 -5.68 0.46 -0.98
N GLU A 296 -6.11 0.14 -2.20
CA GLU A 296 -5.50 0.74 -3.39
C GLU A 296 -5.69 2.27 -3.37
N PRO A 297 -4.62 3.04 -3.67
CA PRO A 297 -4.70 4.49 -3.68
C PRO A 297 -5.82 5.01 -4.56
N LYS A 298 -6.52 6.03 -4.10
CA LYS A 298 -7.56 6.74 -4.83
C LYS A 298 -7.38 8.24 -4.68
N HIS A 299 -7.76 8.97 -5.72
CA HIS A 299 -7.73 10.41 -5.70
C HIS A 299 -9.01 11.02 -6.28
N VAL A 300 -9.33 12.23 -5.85
CA VAL A 300 -10.45 13.03 -6.37
C VAL A 300 -9.90 14.12 -7.28
N ASN A 301 -10.46 14.23 -8.49
CA ASN A 301 -10.16 15.28 -9.45
C ASN A 301 -11.37 16.17 -9.70
N VAL A 302 -11.10 17.48 -9.93
CA VAL A 302 -12.05 18.43 -10.52
C VAL A 302 -11.46 18.93 -11.85
N HIS A 303 -12.17 18.73 -12.95
CA HIS A 303 -11.67 18.89 -14.30
C HIS A 303 -12.10 20.20 -14.95
N LYS A 304 -11.26 20.76 -15.83
CA LYS A 304 -11.61 21.90 -16.68
C LYS A 304 -12.88 21.62 -17.48
N PRO A 305 -13.74 22.64 -17.71
CA PRO A 305 -14.87 22.51 -18.62
C PRO A 305 -14.38 22.36 -20.06
N GLY A 306 -15.12 21.63 -20.90
CA GLY A 306 -14.82 21.47 -22.33
C GLY A 306 -15.16 20.08 -22.88
N SER A 307 -14.80 19.84 -24.16
CA SER A 307 -14.87 18.55 -24.86
C SER A 307 -13.45 18.01 -25.09
N GLY A 308 -13.25 16.70 -24.98
CA GLY A 308 -11.94 16.03 -25.10
C GLY A 308 -11.25 15.78 -23.76
N GLU A 309 -9.94 15.57 -23.78
CA GLU A 309 -9.14 15.46 -22.57
C GLU A 309 -9.28 16.71 -21.70
N ARG A 310 -9.59 16.50 -20.44
CA ARG A 310 -9.89 17.57 -19.50
C ARG A 310 -8.91 17.50 -18.33
N PRO A 311 -7.77 18.22 -18.42
CA PRO A 311 -6.82 18.20 -17.33
C PRO A 311 -7.48 18.68 -16.04
N PRO A 312 -7.16 18.09 -14.89
CA PRO A 312 -7.70 18.51 -13.61
C PRO A 312 -7.24 19.95 -13.28
N VAL A 313 -8.07 20.68 -12.56
CA VAL A 313 -7.72 21.98 -11.97
C VAL A 313 -7.31 21.85 -10.52
N THR A 314 -7.71 20.75 -9.87
CA THR A 314 -7.32 20.42 -8.52
C THR A 314 -7.46 18.92 -8.27
N CYS A 315 -6.65 18.38 -7.36
CA CYS A 315 -6.57 16.97 -7.02
C CYS A 315 -6.37 16.78 -5.52
N ALA A 316 -6.87 15.66 -4.98
CA ALA A 316 -6.65 15.26 -3.59
C ALA A 316 -6.51 13.74 -3.45
N ASN A 317 -5.45 13.25 -2.81
CA ASN A 317 -5.26 11.85 -2.49
C ASN A 317 -6.14 11.45 -1.29
N LEU A 318 -7.05 10.52 -1.46
CA LEU A 318 -8.03 10.16 -0.44
C LEU A 318 -7.44 9.41 0.75
N ASN A 319 -6.38 8.64 0.55
CA ASN A 319 -5.68 7.94 1.62
C ASN A 319 -4.98 8.88 2.63
N GLU A 320 -4.92 10.19 2.36
CA GLU A 320 -4.41 11.22 3.25
C GLU A 320 -5.49 11.96 4.04
N ALA A 321 -6.77 11.63 3.83
CA ALA A 321 -7.91 12.23 4.51
C ALA A 321 -7.88 11.91 6.02
N ARG A 322 -8.29 12.87 6.86
CA ARG A 322 -8.32 12.81 8.32
C ARG A 322 -9.65 13.32 8.89
#